data_46eb9c489a2946bca79852b41b2e9d62
#
_entry.id   46eb9c489a2946bca79852b41b2e9d62
#
_cell.length_a   1.000
_cell.length_b   1.000
_cell.length_c   1.000
_cell.angle_alpha   90.00
_cell.angle_beta   90.00
_cell.angle_gamma   90.00
#
_symmetry.space_group_name_H-M   'P 1'
#
loop_
_entity.id
_entity.type
_entity.pdbx_description
1 polymer ?
#
loop_
_entity_poly.entity_id
_entity_poly.type
_entity_poly.pdbx_seq_one_letter_code
_entity_poly.pdbx_strand_id
1 'polypeptide(L)'
;MEQSGNIKPNKYNHGKIYKLVDSLGFYYVGSTCSSLAKRLSEHRRKSKAYPNRKVYKQITNWDDITIVLIVEVNVENKDLLVREENKHIDRTDPFCLNSYKAFLTEDQKEHYNQQYRNENKEKLLQYMQQYYNENKEKIQQQHHEYYNENKEKIQQRHHEYNNKNKEKWNQLIKCVCGSEINIEHLKIHKRSQKHQQYIKDHEQETVSL
;
A
#
# COMPACT_ATOMS: atom_id res chain seq x y z
N MET A 1 -19.53 16.22 -42.11
CA MET A 1 -18.60 17.14 -41.43
C MET A 1 -17.90 16.36 -40.33
N GLU A 2 -16.73 15.86 -40.62
CA GLU A 2 -15.91 15.11 -39.64
C GLU A 2 -15.33 16.11 -38.64
N GLN A 3 -15.67 15.93 -37.36
CA GLN A 3 -15.03 16.70 -36.30
C GLN A 3 -13.60 16.16 -36.12
N SER A 4 -12.62 16.89 -36.68
CA SER A 4 -11.22 16.67 -36.37
C SER A 4 -10.97 16.99 -34.91
N GLY A 5 -11.07 15.96 -34.07
CA GLY A 5 -10.71 16.04 -32.66
C GLY A 5 -9.24 16.43 -32.53
N ASN A 6 -8.98 17.55 -31.89
CA ASN A 6 -7.64 18.10 -31.65
C ASN A 6 -6.94 17.18 -30.66
N ILE A 7 -6.32 16.08 -31.11
CA ILE A 7 -5.57 15.13 -30.31
C ILE A 7 -4.34 15.86 -29.80
N LYS A 8 -4.33 16.22 -28.52
CA LYS A 8 -3.14 16.81 -27.87
C LYS A 8 -1.96 15.85 -28.02
N PRO A 9 -0.81 16.30 -28.50
CA PRO A 9 0.36 15.44 -28.63
C PRO A 9 0.74 14.85 -27.28
N ASN A 10 1.01 13.54 -27.27
CA ASN A 10 1.43 12.85 -26.06
C ASN A 10 2.80 13.38 -25.60
N LYS A 11 2.86 13.97 -24.43
CA LYS A 11 4.10 14.55 -23.85
C LYS A 11 5.24 13.54 -23.71
N TYR A 12 4.94 12.26 -23.66
CA TYR A 12 5.92 11.19 -23.52
C TYR A 12 6.61 10.78 -24.81
N ASN A 13 6.15 11.33 -25.98
CA ASN A 13 6.84 11.14 -27.25
C ASN A 13 8.25 11.78 -27.27
N HIS A 14 8.54 12.65 -26.31
CA HIS A 14 9.85 13.32 -26.14
C HIS A 14 10.40 13.09 -24.74
N GLY A 15 10.29 11.86 -24.27
CA GLY A 15 10.87 11.44 -23.01
C GLY A 15 12.40 11.50 -23.06
N LYS A 16 13.04 11.91 -21.98
CA LYS A 16 14.50 12.00 -21.84
C LYS A 16 14.93 11.27 -20.60
N ILE A 17 15.92 10.41 -20.75
CA ILE A 17 16.67 9.85 -19.61
C ILE A 17 17.94 10.67 -19.48
N TYR A 18 18.22 11.15 -18.29
CA TYR A 18 19.37 12.03 -18.04
C TYR A 18 20.14 11.58 -16.80
N LYS A 19 21.37 12.02 -16.72
CA LYS A 19 22.25 11.86 -15.56
C LYS A 19 22.60 13.24 -15.01
N LEU A 20 22.46 13.45 -13.71
CA LEU A 20 23.13 14.53 -12.98
C LEU A 20 24.47 14.01 -12.52
N VAL A 21 25.55 14.74 -12.75
CA VAL A 21 26.89 14.33 -12.34
C VAL A 21 27.54 15.51 -11.62
N ASP A 22 28.16 15.25 -10.47
CA ASP A 22 28.96 16.24 -9.76
C ASP A 22 30.45 16.14 -10.15
N SER A 23 31.23 17.07 -9.65
CA SER A 23 32.69 17.11 -9.89
C SER A 23 33.48 15.94 -9.28
N LEU A 24 32.86 15.21 -8.34
CA LEU A 24 33.47 14.03 -7.67
C LEU A 24 33.07 12.72 -8.33
N GLY A 25 32.22 12.76 -9.39
CA GLY A 25 31.77 11.59 -10.10
C GLY A 25 30.50 10.94 -9.54
N PHE A 26 29.93 11.45 -8.45
CA PHE A 26 28.63 10.98 -7.98
C PHE A 26 27.56 11.34 -8.98
N TYR A 27 26.61 10.42 -9.19
CA TYR A 27 25.58 10.66 -10.18
C TYR A 27 24.19 10.20 -9.74
N TYR A 28 23.20 10.84 -10.35
CA TYR A 28 21.80 10.48 -10.23
C TYR A 28 21.18 10.35 -11.62
N VAL A 29 20.49 9.25 -11.88
CA VAL A 29 19.72 9.03 -13.12
C VAL A 29 18.27 9.42 -12.89
N GLY A 30 17.66 10.08 -13.87
CA GLY A 30 16.26 10.47 -13.83
C GLY A 30 15.64 10.59 -15.21
N SER A 31 14.32 10.77 -15.26
CA SER A 31 13.59 10.98 -16.49
C SER A 31 12.80 12.29 -16.48
N THR A 32 12.54 12.83 -17.69
CA THR A 32 11.74 14.04 -17.87
C THR A 32 11.17 14.12 -19.28
N CYS A 33 10.01 14.78 -19.41
CA CYS A 33 9.46 15.21 -20.70
C CYS A 33 9.72 16.71 -20.97
N SER A 34 10.44 17.39 -20.06
CA SER A 34 10.81 18.80 -20.18
C SER A 34 12.23 18.95 -20.76
N SER A 35 12.65 20.19 -21.07
CA SER A 35 14.06 20.46 -21.37
C SER A 35 14.95 20.16 -20.17
N LEU A 36 16.20 19.74 -20.42
CA LEU A 36 17.17 19.43 -19.38
C LEU A 36 17.47 20.66 -18.51
N ALA A 37 17.54 21.85 -19.09
CA ALA A 37 17.73 23.09 -18.33
C ALA A 37 16.61 23.34 -17.32
N LYS A 38 15.35 23.16 -17.75
CA LYS A 38 14.18 23.26 -16.85
C LYS A 38 14.26 22.19 -15.75
N ARG A 39 14.64 20.98 -16.12
CA ARG A 39 14.76 19.87 -15.16
C ARG A 39 15.85 20.14 -14.12
N LEU A 40 16.99 20.66 -14.51
CA LEU A 40 18.06 21.05 -13.58
C LEU A 40 17.58 22.14 -12.61
N SER A 41 16.88 23.16 -13.11
CA SER A 41 16.28 24.21 -12.28
C SER A 41 15.28 23.65 -11.26
N GLU A 42 14.48 22.63 -11.65
CA GLU A 42 13.57 21.93 -10.75
C GLU A 42 14.34 21.18 -9.65
N HIS A 43 15.46 20.55 -9.97
CA HIS A 43 16.32 19.88 -8.98
C HIS A 43 16.90 20.89 -7.97
N ARG A 44 17.42 22.02 -8.45
CA ARG A 44 17.91 23.11 -7.58
C ARG A 44 16.83 23.61 -6.62
N ARG A 45 15.59 23.79 -7.10
CA ARG A 45 14.46 24.17 -6.25
C ARG A 45 14.10 23.08 -5.24
N LYS A 46 14.07 21.81 -5.69
CA LYS A 46 13.72 20.67 -4.84
C LYS A 46 14.76 20.36 -3.79
N SER A 47 16.04 20.65 -4.04
CA SER A 47 17.08 20.46 -3.03
C SER A 47 16.88 21.35 -1.81
N LYS A 48 16.37 22.57 -2.01
CA LYS A 48 16.00 23.48 -0.90
C LYS A 48 14.79 22.98 -0.11
N ALA A 49 13.79 22.40 -0.80
CA ALA A 49 12.56 21.89 -0.18
C ALA A 49 12.72 20.52 0.48
N TYR A 50 13.64 19.69 0.00
CA TYR A 50 13.83 18.29 0.44
C TYR A 50 15.31 17.95 0.65
N PRO A 51 16.06 18.66 1.53
CA PRO A 51 17.51 18.53 1.66
C PRO A 51 17.96 17.14 2.11
N ASN A 52 17.08 16.39 2.77
CA ASN A 52 17.39 15.06 3.33
C ASN A 52 17.37 13.91 2.29
N ARG A 53 16.96 14.17 1.03
CA ARG A 53 17.06 13.13 -0.02
C ARG A 53 18.51 12.83 -0.32
N LYS A 54 18.88 11.55 -0.50
CA LYS A 54 20.26 11.09 -0.74
C LYS A 54 20.96 11.95 -1.81
N VAL A 55 20.33 12.16 -2.96
CA VAL A 55 20.87 12.98 -4.05
C VAL A 55 21.11 14.44 -3.62
N TYR A 56 20.22 15.05 -2.85
CA TYR A 56 20.35 16.44 -2.44
C TYR A 56 21.24 16.64 -1.22
N LYS A 57 21.39 15.61 -0.40
CA LYS A 57 22.33 15.60 0.71
C LYS A 57 23.78 15.49 0.21
N GLN A 58 24.00 14.73 -0.87
CA GLN A 58 25.31 14.56 -1.47
C GLN A 58 25.72 15.77 -2.31
N ILE A 59 24.82 16.29 -3.13
CA ILE A 59 25.06 17.47 -3.98
C ILE A 59 24.95 18.74 -3.14
N THR A 60 26.08 19.24 -2.66
CA THR A 60 26.15 20.47 -1.85
C THR A 60 26.34 21.72 -2.72
N ASN A 61 27.07 21.61 -3.84
CA ASN A 61 27.30 22.70 -4.77
C ASN A 61 26.56 22.43 -6.09
N TRP A 62 25.55 23.22 -6.39
CA TRP A 62 24.72 23.10 -7.59
C TRP A 62 25.32 23.78 -8.82
N ASP A 63 26.39 24.55 -8.66
CA ASP A 63 27.09 25.18 -9.78
C ASP A 63 28.03 24.21 -10.47
N ASP A 64 28.49 23.18 -9.75
CA ASP A 64 29.36 22.11 -10.27
C ASP A 64 28.57 20.95 -10.92
N ILE A 65 27.23 21.03 -10.91
CA ILE A 65 26.39 19.95 -11.43
C ILE A 65 26.20 20.09 -12.92
N THR A 66 26.58 19.03 -13.62
CA THR A 66 26.28 18.86 -15.07
C THR A 66 25.08 17.93 -15.24
N ILE A 67 24.13 18.35 -16.09
CA ILE A 67 23.04 17.49 -16.54
C ILE A 67 23.33 16.99 -17.96
N VAL A 68 23.42 15.67 -18.11
CA VAL A 68 23.78 15.00 -19.35
C VAL A 68 22.60 14.18 -19.85
N LEU A 69 22.26 14.30 -21.11
CA LEU A 69 21.29 13.43 -21.79
C LEU A 69 21.94 12.05 -21.98
N ILE A 70 21.26 10.99 -21.51
CA ILE A 70 21.65 9.60 -21.80
C ILE A 70 20.99 9.18 -23.12
N VAL A 71 19.67 9.30 -23.19
CA VAL A 71 18.88 8.90 -24.38
C VAL A 71 17.55 9.64 -24.43
N GLU A 72 17.08 9.92 -25.64
CA GLU A 72 15.69 10.31 -25.89
C GLU A 72 14.86 9.06 -26.21
N VAL A 73 13.65 9.01 -25.65
CA VAL A 73 12.73 7.88 -25.82
C VAL A 73 11.34 8.36 -26.22
N ASN A 74 10.71 7.58 -27.11
CA ASN A 74 9.33 7.78 -27.48
C ASN A 74 8.50 6.66 -26.83
N VAL A 75 7.69 7.02 -25.85
CA VAL A 75 6.90 6.07 -25.09
C VAL A 75 5.46 6.56 -24.92
N GLU A 76 4.54 5.64 -24.68
CA GLU A 76 3.12 5.96 -24.61
C GLU A 76 2.72 6.66 -23.31
N ASN A 77 3.39 6.33 -22.20
CA ASN A 77 3.00 6.77 -20.87
C ASN A 77 4.18 6.90 -19.91
N LYS A 78 3.87 7.40 -18.71
CA LYS A 78 4.86 7.60 -17.64
C LYS A 78 5.52 6.31 -17.18
N ASP A 79 4.77 5.22 -17.10
CA ASP A 79 5.30 3.95 -16.56
C ASP A 79 6.38 3.37 -17.49
N LEU A 80 6.17 3.47 -18.80
CA LEU A 80 7.17 3.07 -19.77
C LEU A 80 8.42 3.98 -19.70
N LEU A 81 8.23 5.31 -19.53
CA LEU A 81 9.36 6.22 -19.35
C LEU A 81 10.20 5.86 -18.10
N VAL A 82 9.53 5.54 -16.99
CA VAL A 82 10.21 5.17 -15.75
C VAL A 82 10.85 3.78 -15.85
N ARG A 83 10.30 2.86 -16.64
CA ARG A 83 10.96 1.58 -16.96
C ARG A 83 12.26 1.79 -17.73
N GLU A 84 12.25 2.70 -18.72
CA GLU A 84 13.47 3.08 -19.44
C GLU A 84 14.52 3.69 -18.49
N GLU A 85 14.13 4.63 -17.62
CA GLU A 85 14.99 5.19 -16.59
C GLU A 85 15.67 4.09 -15.75
N ASN A 86 14.89 3.08 -15.35
CA ASN A 86 15.38 2.00 -14.48
C ASN A 86 16.47 1.13 -15.12
N LYS A 87 16.54 1.05 -16.47
CA LYS A 87 17.59 0.33 -17.19
C LYS A 87 18.97 0.98 -17.06
N HIS A 88 19.00 2.28 -16.76
CA HIS A 88 20.23 3.08 -16.66
C HIS A 88 20.68 3.29 -15.21
N ILE A 89 19.96 2.75 -14.22
CA ILE A 89 20.32 2.85 -12.80
C ILE A 89 21.13 1.63 -12.39
N ASP A 90 22.43 1.81 -12.19
CA ASP A 90 23.28 0.80 -11.55
C ASP A 90 23.42 1.12 -10.06
N ARG A 91 22.73 0.33 -9.23
CA ARG A 91 22.75 0.48 -7.77
C ARG A 91 23.92 -0.21 -7.10
N THR A 92 24.66 -1.01 -7.82
CA THR A 92 25.90 -1.64 -7.34
C THR A 92 27.08 -0.68 -7.43
N ASP A 93 26.95 0.36 -8.28
CA ASP A 93 27.92 1.44 -8.37
C ASP A 93 27.86 2.34 -7.11
N PRO A 94 28.95 2.46 -6.33
CA PRO A 94 28.97 3.28 -5.12
C PRO A 94 28.75 4.77 -5.39
N PHE A 95 29.00 5.25 -6.60
CA PHE A 95 28.77 6.63 -7.01
C PHE A 95 27.30 6.92 -7.38
N CYS A 96 26.45 5.89 -7.48
CA CYS A 96 25.05 6.04 -7.81
C CYS A 96 24.24 6.56 -6.62
N LEU A 97 23.57 7.68 -6.81
CA LEU A 97 22.74 8.35 -5.80
C LEU A 97 21.26 7.93 -5.82
N ASN A 98 20.86 7.06 -6.75
CA ASN A 98 19.50 6.54 -6.82
C ASN A 98 19.25 5.60 -5.62
N SER A 99 18.33 5.99 -4.71
CA SER A 99 18.03 5.20 -3.51
C SER A 99 17.15 3.99 -3.80
N TYR A 100 16.29 4.10 -4.79
CA TYR A 100 15.30 3.08 -5.16
C TYR A 100 15.30 2.82 -6.66
N LYS A 101 14.81 1.64 -7.07
CA LYS A 101 14.47 1.40 -8.46
C LYS A 101 13.40 2.42 -8.90
N ALA A 102 13.56 2.99 -10.09
CA ALA A 102 12.58 3.93 -10.62
C ALA A 102 11.23 3.24 -10.88
N PHE A 103 11.26 1.96 -11.26
CA PHE A 103 10.09 1.14 -11.49
C PHE A 103 10.17 -0.16 -10.69
N LEU A 104 9.04 -0.52 -10.09
CA LEU A 104 8.79 -1.83 -9.47
C LEU A 104 7.53 -2.42 -10.11
N THR A 105 7.52 -3.73 -10.39
CA THR A 105 6.29 -4.43 -10.73
C THR A 105 5.33 -4.43 -9.55
N GLU A 106 4.04 -4.70 -9.77
CA GLU A 106 3.06 -4.77 -8.68
C GLU A 106 3.47 -5.83 -7.64
N ASP A 107 3.91 -7.02 -8.08
CA ASP A 107 4.40 -8.08 -7.19
C ASP A 107 5.60 -7.63 -6.36
N GLN A 108 6.54 -6.89 -6.97
CA GLN A 108 7.70 -6.34 -6.26
C GLN A 108 7.29 -5.26 -5.24
N LYS A 109 6.28 -4.43 -5.56
CA LYS A 109 5.74 -3.44 -4.63
C LYS A 109 5.04 -4.12 -3.46
N GLU A 110 4.24 -5.16 -3.74
CA GLU A 110 3.55 -5.91 -2.70
C GLU A 110 4.53 -6.60 -1.76
N HIS A 111 5.53 -7.28 -2.31
CA HIS A 111 6.59 -7.91 -1.53
C HIS A 111 7.35 -6.89 -0.65
N TYR A 112 7.75 -5.75 -1.23
CA TYR A 112 8.40 -4.67 -0.49
C TYR A 112 7.52 -4.12 0.64
N ASN A 113 6.23 -3.88 0.35
CA ASN A 113 5.29 -3.38 1.34
C ASN A 113 5.04 -4.40 2.47
N GLN A 114 4.99 -5.67 2.14
CA GLN A 114 4.84 -6.75 3.12
C GLN A 114 6.08 -6.85 4.01
N GLN A 115 7.27 -6.81 3.42
CA GLN A 115 8.52 -6.80 4.16
C GLN A 115 8.60 -5.59 5.10
N TYR A 116 8.33 -4.38 4.59
CA TYR A 116 8.30 -3.15 5.38
C TYR A 116 7.32 -3.23 6.57
N ARG A 117 6.12 -3.76 6.34
CA ARG A 117 5.12 -3.95 7.41
C ARG A 117 5.61 -4.93 8.47
N ASN A 118 6.25 -6.02 8.08
CA ASN A 118 6.80 -7.00 9.01
C ASN A 118 7.95 -6.42 9.84
N GLU A 119 8.89 -5.74 9.21
CA GLU A 119 10.05 -5.13 9.88
C GLU A 119 9.65 -3.97 10.82
N ASN A 120 8.58 -3.25 10.49
CA ASN A 120 8.14 -2.09 11.28
C ASN A 120 6.85 -2.34 12.08
N LYS A 121 6.41 -3.60 12.21
CA LYS A 121 5.14 -3.96 12.83
C LYS A 121 4.93 -3.33 14.21
N GLU A 122 5.91 -3.43 15.07
CA GLU A 122 5.82 -2.89 16.44
C GLU A 122 5.72 -1.36 16.45
N LYS A 123 6.55 -0.68 15.64
CA LYS A 123 6.49 0.79 15.51
C LYS A 123 5.14 1.26 14.97
N LEU A 124 4.61 0.55 13.98
CA LEU A 124 3.30 0.85 13.40
C LEU A 124 2.18 0.66 14.42
N LEU A 125 2.22 -0.40 15.22
CA LEU A 125 1.26 -0.65 16.30
C LEU A 125 1.33 0.44 17.39
N GLN A 126 2.53 0.82 17.82
CA GLN A 126 2.71 1.89 18.80
C GLN A 126 2.18 3.23 18.26
N TYR A 127 2.51 3.56 17.01
CA TYR A 127 1.99 4.77 16.37
C TYR A 127 0.46 4.77 16.27
N MET A 128 -0.14 3.65 15.86
CA MET A 128 -1.60 3.52 15.78
C MET A 128 -2.26 3.66 17.15
N GLN A 129 -1.67 3.07 18.19
CA GLN A 129 -2.18 3.17 19.55
C GLN A 129 -2.07 4.60 20.10
N GLN A 130 -0.95 5.26 19.87
CA GLN A 130 -0.78 6.66 20.23
C GLN A 130 -1.79 7.55 19.50
N TYR A 131 -1.89 7.41 18.18
CA TYR A 131 -2.86 8.15 17.37
C TYR A 131 -4.31 7.96 17.84
N TYR A 132 -4.68 6.70 18.14
CA TYR A 132 -6.02 6.41 18.67
C TYR A 132 -6.26 7.09 20.02
N ASN A 133 -5.29 7.04 20.94
CA ASN A 133 -5.42 7.66 22.26
C ASN A 133 -5.55 9.19 22.16
N GLU A 134 -4.74 9.82 21.31
CA GLU A 134 -4.77 11.29 21.10
C GLU A 134 -6.05 11.76 20.40
N ASN A 135 -6.67 10.91 19.57
CA ASN A 135 -7.84 11.28 18.77
C ASN A 135 -9.12 10.56 19.19
N LYS A 136 -9.14 9.87 20.34
CA LYS A 136 -10.23 9.00 20.78
C LYS A 136 -11.60 9.68 20.75
N GLU A 137 -11.69 10.87 21.34
CA GLU A 137 -12.96 11.61 21.42
C GLU A 137 -13.47 12.00 20.04
N LYS A 138 -12.59 12.50 19.18
CA LYS A 138 -12.91 12.87 17.80
C LYS A 138 -13.39 11.66 16.98
N ILE A 139 -12.71 10.51 17.13
CA ILE A 139 -13.07 9.26 16.46
C ILE A 139 -14.45 8.78 16.95
N GLN A 140 -14.70 8.83 18.25
CA GLN A 140 -16.00 8.46 18.82
C GLN A 140 -17.13 9.38 18.33
N GLN A 141 -16.89 10.69 18.29
CA GLN A 141 -17.86 11.64 17.77
C GLN A 141 -18.17 11.36 16.29
N GLN A 142 -17.15 11.22 15.44
CA GLN A 142 -17.33 10.90 14.02
C GLN A 142 -18.09 9.58 13.81
N HIS A 143 -17.80 8.57 14.62
CA HIS A 143 -18.49 7.29 14.56
C HIS A 143 -19.96 7.41 14.96
N HIS A 144 -20.24 8.24 15.98
CA HIS A 144 -21.63 8.51 16.42
C HIS A 144 -22.41 9.28 15.37
N GLU A 145 -21.81 10.32 14.79
CA GLU A 145 -22.41 11.10 13.69
C GLU A 145 -22.70 10.20 12.49
N TYR A 146 -21.73 9.42 12.04
CA TYR A 146 -21.89 8.45 10.95
C TYR A 146 -23.01 7.44 11.23
N TYR A 147 -23.09 6.90 12.46
CA TYR A 147 -24.14 5.97 12.84
C TYR A 147 -25.53 6.63 12.78
N ASN A 148 -25.65 7.85 13.30
CA ASN A 148 -26.94 8.57 13.31
C ASN A 148 -27.41 8.89 11.88
N GLU A 149 -26.51 9.37 11.02
CA GLU A 149 -26.83 9.66 9.62
C GLU A 149 -27.19 8.43 8.80
N ASN A 150 -26.63 7.27 9.12
CA ASN A 150 -26.79 6.05 8.35
C ASN A 150 -27.64 4.98 9.08
N LYS A 151 -28.28 5.31 10.19
CA LYS A 151 -28.97 4.36 11.07
C LYS A 151 -29.99 3.49 10.33
N GLU A 152 -30.85 4.09 9.54
CA GLU A 152 -31.88 3.38 8.77
C GLU A 152 -31.27 2.42 7.76
N LYS A 153 -30.25 2.87 7.02
CA LYS A 153 -29.54 2.05 6.03
C LYS A 153 -28.78 0.89 6.67
N ILE A 154 -28.23 1.10 7.87
CA ILE A 154 -27.55 0.05 8.65
C ILE A 154 -28.57 -0.97 9.12
N GLN A 155 -29.71 -0.54 9.66
CA GLN A 155 -30.80 -1.41 10.09
C GLN A 155 -31.39 -2.21 8.94
N GLN A 156 -31.62 -1.59 7.80
CA GLN A 156 -32.13 -2.28 6.61
C GLN A 156 -31.14 -3.38 6.15
N ARG A 157 -29.84 -3.06 6.01
CA ARG A 157 -28.81 -4.07 5.64
C ARG A 157 -28.77 -5.23 6.63
N HIS A 158 -28.89 -4.93 7.93
CA HIS A 158 -28.90 -5.95 8.97
C HIS A 158 -30.12 -6.85 8.86
N HIS A 159 -31.29 -6.26 8.59
CA HIS A 159 -32.53 -6.99 8.36
C HIS A 159 -32.47 -7.89 7.12
N GLU A 160 -31.98 -7.35 6.01
CA GLU A 160 -31.76 -8.12 4.76
C GLU A 160 -30.80 -9.28 4.97
N TYR A 161 -29.69 -9.03 5.67
CA TYR A 161 -28.70 -10.06 6.00
C TYR A 161 -29.30 -11.17 6.87
N ASN A 162 -30.07 -10.79 7.89
CA ASN A 162 -30.75 -11.75 8.77
C ASN A 162 -31.77 -12.60 8.02
N ASN A 163 -32.59 -11.96 7.19
CA ASN A 163 -33.59 -12.65 6.37
C ASN A 163 -32.93 -13.64 5.39
N LYS A 164 -31.86 -13.20 4.71
CA LYS A 164 -31.11 -14.05 3.76
C LYS A 164 -30.49 -15.28 4.44
N ASN A 165 -30.10 -15.18 5.69
CA ASN A 165 -29.42 -16.26 6.40
C ASN A 165 -30.32 -17.02 7.35
N LYS A 166 -31.59 -16.61 7.51
CA LYS A 166 -32.52 -17.18 8.49
C LYS A 166 -32.70 -18.70 8.35
N GLU A 167 -32.89 -19.18 7.13
CA GLU A 167 -33.03 -20.61 6.87
C GLU A 167 -31.78 -21.41 7.24
N LYS A 168 -30.61 -20.88 6.90
CA LYS A 168 -29.31 -21.46 7.24
C LYS A 168 -29.10 -21.54 8.75
N TRP A 169 -29.45 -20.47 9.47
CA TRP A 169 -29.27 -20.42 10.92
C TRP A 169 -30.23 -21.31 11.69
N ASN A 170 -31.44 -21.50 11.17
CA ASN A 170 -32.45 -22.37 11.74
C ASN A 170 -32.22 -23.86 11.44
N GLN A 171 -31.22 -24.19 10.59
CA GLN A 171 -30.90 -25.60 10.37
C GLN A 171 -30.48 -26.29 11.66
N LEU A 172 -31.15 -27.37 11.99
CA LEU A 172 -30.79 -28.23 13.11
C LEU A 172 -29.58 -29.10 12.71
N ILE A 173 -28.59 -29.11 13.54
CA ILE A 173 -27.42 -29.98 13.42
C ILE A 173 -27.28 -30.82 14.70
N LYS A 174 -26.85 -32.05 14.54
CA LYS A 174 -26.57 -32.95 15.64
C LYS A 174 -25.11 -32.76 16.08
N CYS A 175 -24.91 -32.33 17.32
CA CYS A 175 -23.58 -32.17 17.90
C CYS A 175 -23.04 -33.54 18.36
N VAL A 176 -21.70 -33.66 18.43
CA VAL A 176 -21.02 -34.88 18.93
C VAL A 176 -21.49 -35.29 20.34
N CYS A 177 -21.91 -34.34 21.16
CA CYS A 177 -22.48 -34.62 22.49
C CYS A 177 -23.96 -35.09 22.47
N GLY A 178 -24.51 -35.42 21.28
CA GLY A 178 -25.87 -35.89 21.08
C GLY A 178 -26.97 -34.81 21.05
N SER A 179 -26.63 -33.54 21.35
CA SER A 179 -27.62 -32.47 21.34
C SER A 179 -27.96 -32.02 19.92
N GLU A 180 -29.24 -31.78 19.64
CA GLU A 180 -29.70 -31.11 18.40
C GLU A 180 -29.80 -29.63 18.66
N ILE A 181 -29.17 -28.84 17.81
CA ILE A 181 -29.03 -27.39 17.99
C ILE A 181 -29.08 -26.66 16.65
N ASN A 182 -29.57 -25.46 16.64
CA ASN A 182 -29.49 -24.61 15.46
C ASN A 182 -28.03 -24.18 15.20
N ILE A 183 -27.66 -24.07 13.94
CA ILE A 183 -26.30 -23.64 13.54
C ILE A 183 -25.93 -22.32 14.21
N GLU A 184 -26.90 -21.39 14.35
CA GLU A 184 -26.71 -20.11 15.03
C GLU A 184 -26.16 -20.28 16.46
N HIS A 185 -26.65 -21.28 17.18
CA HIS A 185 -26.31 -21.51 18.58
C HIS A 185 -25.11 -22.44 18.79
N LEU A 186 -24.52 -22.97 17.70
CA LEU A 186 -23.38 -23.92 17.79
C LEU A 186 -22.22 -23.38 18.61
N LYS A 187 -21.87 -22.11 18.44
CA LYS A 187 -20.75 -21.47 19.15
C LYS A 187 -21.03 -21.35 20.66
N ILE A 188 -22.26 -21.02 21.01
CA ILE A 188 -22.68 -20.91 22.40
C ILE A 188 -22.77 -22.30 23.03
N HIS A 189 -23.37 -23.26 22.30
CA HIS A 189 -23.48 -24.65 22.74
C HIS A 189 -22.11 -25.28 23.03
N LYS A 190 -21.09 -25.07 22.16
CA LYS A 190 -19.73 -25.56 22.39
C LYS A 190 -19.08 -25.04 23.67
N ARG A 191 -19.55 -23.92 24.22
CA ARG A 191 -19.10 -23.36 25.50
C ARG A 191 -19.94 -23.80 26.68
N SER A 192 -21.06 -24.52 26.50
CA SER A 192 -21.91 -24.98 27.56
C SER A 192 -21.21 -26.06 28.41
N GLN A 193 -21.51 -26.10 29.69
CA GLN A 193 -20.96 -27.11 30.61
C GLN A 193 -21.20 -28.52 30.10
N LYS A 194 -22.44 -28.82 29.64
CA LYS A 194 -22.80 -30.12 29.08
C LYS A 194 -21.90 -30.57 27.94
N HIS A 195 -21.61 -29.67 26.99
CA HIS A 195 -20.74 -29.99 25.83
C HIS A 195 -19.29 -30.18 26.29
N GLN A 196 -18.81 -29.30 27.16
CA GLN A 196 -17.44 -29.36 27.69
C GLN A 196 -17.20 -30.62 28.55
N GLN A 197 -18.20 -31.03 29.33
CA GLN A 197 -18.11 -32.26 30.11
C GLN A 197 -18.04 -33.48 29.20
N TYR A 198 -18.92 -33.55 28.18
CA TYR A 198 -18.91 -34.61 27.19
C TYR A 198 -17.54 -34.77 26.49
N ILE A 199 -16.92 -33.65 26.08
CA ILE A 199 -15.59 -33.67 25.44
C ILE A 199 -14.55 -34.24 26.44
N LYS A 200 -14.52 -33.78 27.69
CA LYS A 200 -13.58 -34.27 28.70
C LYS A 200 -13.72 -35.76 28.96
N ASP A 201 -14.96 -36.25 29.06
CA ASP A 201 -15.24 -37.67 29.36
C ASP A 201 -14.77 -38.58 28.18
N HIS A 202 -14.81 -38.09 26.92
CA HIS A 202 -14.44 -38.90 25.76
C HIS A 202 -13.00 -38.63 25.23
N GLU A 203 -12.31 -37.57 25.67
CA GLU A 203 -10.88 -37.40 25.43
C GLU A 203 -10.03 -38.40 26.22
N GLN A 204 -10.52 -38.90 27.33
CA GLN A 204 -9.81 -39.91 28.15
C GLN A 204 -9.84 -41.31 27.53
N GLU A 205 -10.81 -41.63 26.68
CA GLU A 205 -10.90 -42.92 26.02
C GLU A 205 -9.91 -43.10 24.86
N THR A 206 -9.47 -41.97 24.20
CA THR A 206 -8.54 -42.01 23.06
C THR A 206 -7.06 -42.07 23.44
N VAL A 207 -6.71 -41.91 24.71
CA VAL A 207 -5.32 -41.96 25.24
C VAL A 207 -4.95 -43.35 25.77
N SER A 208 -5.91 -44.30 25.80
CA SER A 208 -5.74 -45.64 26.42
C SER A 208 -5.60 -46.78 25.39
N LEU A 209 -5.34 -46.46 24.10
CA LEU A 209 -5.03 -47.40 23.02
C LEU A 209 -3.65 -47.06 22.42
#